data_ec2445059240f89e090dd658eec40c6d
#
_entry.id   ec2445059240f89e090dd658eec40c6d
#
_cell.length_a   1.000
_cell.length_b   1.000
_cell.length_c   1.000
_cell.angle_alpha   90.00
_cell.angle_beta   90.00
_cell.angle_gamma   90.00
#
_symmetry.space_group_name_H-M   'P 1'
#
loop_
_entity.id
_entity.type
_entity.pdbx_description
1 polymer ?
#
loop_
_entity_poly.entity_id
_entity_poly.type
_entity_poly.pdbx_seq_one_letter_code
_entity_poly.pdbx_strand_id
1 'polypeptide(L)'
;MRRILCYGDSNTWGHHPMPDGTVTRYEDDVRWTGVLQECLKGEFRVIEEGLCGRTVMFDDPVAPDRNGRTFLNCCLQSHQPLDLVVLMLGTNDIRHIFTPSVMEIGLGMQTLVKMARNPEIFGENYV
;
A
#
# COMPACT_ATOMS: atom_id res chain seq x y z
N MET A 1 10.03 3.96 19.35
CA MET A 1 9.32 2.88 18.62
C MET A 1 9.44 3.14 17.12
N ARG A 2 9.97 2.18 16.40
CA ARG A 2 10.11 2.24 14.94
C ARG A 2 8.76 2.09 14.25
N ARG A 3 8.63 2.59 13.02
CA ARG A 3 7.35 2.62 12.30
C ARG A 3 7.48 1.94 10.94
N ILE A 4 6.52 1.07 10.64
CA ILE A 4 6.40 0.38 9.35
C ILE A 4 5.11 0.85 8.68
N LEU A 5 5.21 1.44 7.50
CA LEU A 5 4.06 1.77 6.67
C LEU A 5 3.79 0.63 5.69
N CYS A 6 2.59 0.08 5.72
CA CYS A 6 2.13 -0.96 4.80
C CYS A 6 1.15 -0.34 3.79
N TYR A 7 1.67 0.04 2.61
CA TYR A 7 0.91 0.68 1.55
C TYR A 7 0.49 -0.35 0.50
N GLY A 8 -0.81 -0.57 0.36
CA GLY A 8 -1.31 -1.64 -0.49
C GLY A 8 -2.75 -1.45 -0.97
N ASP A 9 -3.30 -2.51 -1.51
CA ASP A 9 -4.65 -2.60 -2.05
C ASP A 9 -5.63 -3.31 -1.10
N SER A 10 -6.62 -4.00 -1.66
CA SER A 10 -7.61 -4.75 -0.89
C SER A 10 -7.01 -5.87 -0.04
N ASN A 11 -5.88 -6.44 -0.44
CA ASN A 11 -5.19 -7.46 0.36
C ASN A 11 -4.63 -6.87 1.67
N THR A 12 -4.22 -5.63 1.64
CA THR A 12 -3.76 -4.90 2.84
C THR A 12 -4.92 -4.32 3.63
N TRP A 13 -5.96 -3.84 2.94
CA TRP A 13 -7.18 -3.35 3.59
C TRP A 13 -7.92 -4.43 4.36
N GLY A 14 -7.84 -5.69 3.89
CA GLY A 14 -8.50 -6.83 4.51
C GLY A 14 -9.86 -7.17 3.88
N HIS A 15 -9.95 -7.10 2.55
CA HIS A 15 -11.15 -7.48 1.80
C HIS A 15 -11.55 -8.93 2.08
N HIS A 16 -12.73 -9.10 2.62
CA HIS A 16 -13.29 -10.41 2.98
C HIS A 16 -14.58 -10.65 2.20
N PRO A 17 -14.52 -11.46 1.11
CA PRO A 17 -15.72 -11.83 0.36
C PRO A 17 -16.57 -12.81 1.19
N MET A 18 -17.85 -12.54 1.27
CA MET A 18 -18.82 -13.39 1.97
C MET A 18 -19.51 -14.35 1.01
N PRO A 19 -20.00 -15.51 1.50
CA PRO A 19 -20.70 -16.50 0.65
C PRO A 19 -21.94 -15.97 -0.07
N ASP A 20 -22.60 -14.96 0.46
CA ASP A 20 -23.78 -14.30 -0.13
C ASP A 20 -23.42 -13.25 -1.19
N GLY A 21 -22.14 -13.07 -1.51
CA GLY A 21 -21.63 -12.09 -2.46
C GLY A 21 -21.42 -10.69 -1.89
N THR A 22 -21.71 -10.47 -0.61
CA THR A 22 -21.35 -9.23 0.07
C THR A 22 -19.89 -9.20 0.42
N VAL A 23 -19.38 -8.01 0.78
CA VAL A 23 -17.99 -7.81 1.17
C VAL A 23 -17.96 -7.20 2.56
N THR A 24 -17.13 -7.78 3.42
CA THR A 24 -16.78 -7.21 4.72
C THR A 24 -15.29 -6.96 4.81
N ARG A 25 -14.83 -6.49 5.95
CA ARG A 25 -13.41 -6.33 6.24
C ARG A 25 -13.01 -7.34 7.31
N TYR A 26 -11.89 -8.05 7.09
CA TYR A 26 -11.31 -8.90 8.13
C TYR A 26 -11.01 -8.09 9.39
N GLU A 27 -11.19 -8.72 10.55
CA GLU A 27 -10.83 -8.13 11.85
C GLU A 27 -9.34 -7.76 11.89
N ASP A 28 -9.01 -6.82 12.77
CA ASP A 28 -7.67 -6.23 12.84
C ASP A 28 -6.57 -7.27 13.05
N ASP A 29 -6.82 -8.26 13.90
CA ASP A 29 -5.88 -9.34 14.23
C ASP A 29 -5.78 -10.43 13.16
N VAL A 30 -6.72 -10.49 12.22
CA VAL A 30 -6.74 -11.44 11.10
C VAL A 30 -6.01 -10.91 9.87
N ARG A 31 -6.03 -9.59 9.66
CA ARG A 31 -5.29 -8.96 8.56
C ARG A 31 -3.79 -9.23 8.70
N TRP A 32 -3.09 -9.43 7.57
CA TRP A 32 -1.65 -9.69 7.61
C TRP A 32 -0.86 -8.60 8.35
N THR A 33 -1.31 -7.35 8.26
CA THR A 33 -0.74 -6.20 8.96
C THR A 33 -0.94 -6.29 10.47
N GLY A 34 -2.08 -6.79 10.91
CA GLY A 34 -2.36 -7.05 12.33
C GLY A 34 -1.52 -8.20 12.88
N VAL A 35 -1.38 -9.28 12.11
CA VAL A 35 -0.49 -10.40 12.44
C VAL A 35 0.96 -9.89 12.55
N LEU A 36 1.41 -9.08 11.59
CA LEU A 36 2.73 -8.45 11.63
C LEU A 36 2.90 -7.58 12.89
N GLN A 37 1.90 -6.79 13.23
CA GLN A 37 1.94 -5.95 14.44
C GLN A 37 2.10 -6.80 15.71
N GLU A 38 1.38 -7.91 15.80
CA GLU A 38 1.48 -8.81 16.96
C GLU A 38 2.87 -9.47 17.05
N CYS A 39 3.43 -9.87 15.91
CA CYS A 39 4.78 -10.45 15.86
C CYS A 39 5.88 -9.45 16.26
N LEU A 40 5.67 -8.16 16.00
CA LEU A 40 6.67 -7.10 16.19
C LEU A 40 6.32 -6.16 17.36
N LYS A 41 5.37 -6.52 18.18
CA LYS A 41 4.93 -5.68 19.30
C LYS A 41 6.10 -5.36 20.24
N GLY A 42 6.12 -4.12 20.72
CA GLY A 42 7.17 -3.60 21.58
C GLY A 42 8.35 -2.97 20.84
N GLU A 43 8.57 -3.30 19.57
CA GLU A 43 9.64 -2.74 18.76
C GLU A 43 9.13 -1.83 17.63
N PHE A 44 8.06 -2.23 16.97
CA PHE A 44 7.52 -1.54 15.81
C PHE A 44 6.03 -1.21 15.96
N ARG A 45 5.66 -0.10 15.36
CA ARG A 45 4.26 0.23 15.07
C ARG A 45 3.99 0.01 13.59
N VAL A 46 3.03 -0.84 13.27
CA VAL A 46 2.55 -1.07 11.91
C VAL A 46 1.43 -0.08 11.60
N ILE A 47 1.56 0.61 10.47
CA ILE A 47 0.58 1.58 9.95
C ILE A 47 -0.03 0.97 8.69
N GLU A 48 -1.34 0.77 8.71
CA GLU A 48 -2.09 0.20 7.60
C GLU A 48 -2.57 1.30 6.66
N GLU A 49 -2.17 1.24 5.41
CA GLU A 49 -2.64 2.12 4.32
C GLU A 49 -3.09 1.27 3.12
N GLY A 50 -4.06 0.41 3.35
CA GLY A 50 -4.72 -0.38 2.31
C GLY A 50 -5.94 0.34 1.75
N LEU A 51 -6.13 0.29 0.43
CA LEU A 51 -7.32 0.79 -0.26
C LEU A 51 -7.74 -0.20 -1.34
N CYS A 52 -8.98 -0.70 -1.26
CA CYS A 52 -9.53 -1.61 -2.27
C CYS A 52 -9.47 -0.97 -3.66
N GLY A 53 -8.94 -1.71 -4.64
CA GLY A 53 -8.82 -1.23 -6.02
C GLY A 53 -7.59 -0.37 -6.30
N ARG A 54 -6.76 -0.06 -5.31
CA ARG A 54 -5.55 0.74 -5.54
C ARG A 54 -4.63 0.08 -6.54
N THR A 55 -4.20 0.84 -7.54
CA THR A 55 -3.23 0.47 -8.55
C THR A 55 -1.85 1.02 -8.20
N VAL A 56 -0.82 0.58 -8.92
CA VAL A 56 0.52 1.18 -8.82
C VAL A 56 0.48 2.63 -9.32
N MET A 57 -0.05 2.89 -10.52
CA MET A 57 -0.01 4.23 -11.12
C MET A 57 -1.12 4.53 -12.14
N PHE A 58 -2.23 3.82 -12.11
CA PHE A 58 -3.34 4.04 -13.05
C PHE A 58 -4.53 4.69 -12.37
N ASP A 59 -5.12 5.67 -13.07
CA ASP A 59 -6.41 6.22 -12.67
C ASP A 59 -7.52 5.25 -13.07
N ASP A 60 -8.37 4.90 -12.12
CA ASP A 60 -9.53 4.05 -12.38
C ASP A 60 -10.66 4.95 -12.94
N PRO A 61 -11.19 4.67 -14.14
CA PRO A 61 -12.22 5.50 -14.74
C PRO A 61 -13.59 5.39 -14.03
N VAL A 62 -13.76 4.40 -13.17
CA VAL A 62 -15.01 4.14 -12.46
C VAL A 62 -14.93 4.57 -11.00
N ALA A 63 -13.81 4.34 -10.34
CA ALA A 63 -13.61 4.63 -8.92
C ALA A 63 -12.51 5.69 -8.73
N PRO A 64 -12.79 6.81 -8.07
CA PRO A 64 -11.80 7.86 -7.84
C PRO A 64 -10.71 7.43 -6.86
N ASP A 65 -9.58 8.12 -6.91
CA ASP A 65 -8.50 8.03 -5.91
C ASP A 65 -7.82 6.66 -5.81
N ARG A 66 -7.85 5.85 -6.88
CA ARG A 66 -7.23 4.52 -6.91
C ARG A 66 -5.79 4.52 -7.40
N ASN A 67 -5.26 5.64 -7.86
CA ASN A 67 -3.88 5.75 -8.33
C ASN A 67 -2.91 5.79 -7.14
N GLY A 68 -2.14 4.71 -6.97
CA GLY A 68 -1.20 4.58 -5.85
C GLY A 68 -0.13 5.66 -5.85
N ARG A 69 0.33 6.10 -7.02
CA ARG A 69 1.33 7.16 -7.15
C ARG A 69 0.82 8.52 -6.64
N THR A 70 -0.44 8.83 -6.87
CA THR A 70 -1.01 10.14 -6.54
C THR A 70 -1.05 10.37 -5.02
N PHE A 71 -1.37 9.34 -4.24
CA PHE A 71 -1.52 9.48 -2.79
C PHE A 71 -0.23 9.18 -2.00
N LEU A 72 0.73 8.46 -2.57
CA LEU A 72 1.88 7.96 -1.82
C LEU A 72 2.67 9.07 -1.12
N ASN A 73 3.00 10.16 -1.80
CA ASN A 73 3.77 11.25 -1.18
C ASN A 73 3.05 11.86 0.03
N CYS A 74 1.77 12.11 -0.10
CA CYS A 74 0.95 12.62 1.00
C CYS A 74 0.93 11.64 2.17
N CYS A 75 0.76 10.36 1.88
CA CYS A 75 0.78 9.29 2.86
C CYS A 75 2.12 9.21 3.60
N LEU A 76 3.23 9.19 2.87
CA LEU A 76 4.57 9.15 3.45
C LEU A 76 4.83 10.34 4.39
N GLN A 77 4.50 11.55 3.93
CA GLN A 77 4.71 12.77 4.71
C GLN A 77 3.86 12.82 5.96
N SER A 78 2.60 12.38 5.90
CA SER A 78 1.70 12.41 7.04
C SER A 78 2.07 11.40 8.13
N HIS A 79 2.78 10.32 7.77
CA HIS A 79 3.17 9.26 8.71
C HIS A 79 4.63 9.30 9.17
N GLN A 80 5.46 10.18 8.59
CA GLN A 80 6.86 10.26 8.99
C GLN A 80 7.02 10.65 10.48
N PRO A 81 8.13 10.25 11.14
CA PRO A 81 9.23 9.48 10.57
C PRO A 81 8.88 8.00 10.40
N LEU A 82 9.36 7.41 9.30
CA LEU A 82 9.16 6.01 8.95
C LEU A 82 10.52 5.29 8.90
N ASP A 83 10.56 4.06 9.38
CA ASP A 83 11.76 3.23 9.34
C ASP A 83 11.71 2.21 8.19
N LEU A 84 10.50 1.81 7.79
CA LEU A 84 10.29 0.88 6.69
C LEU A 84 8.98 1.20 5.97
N VAL A 85 9.00 1.07 4.65
CA VAL A 85 7.81 1.14 3.81
C VAL A 85 7.68 -0.18 3.05
N VAL A 86 6.53 -0.82 3.19
CA VAL A 86 6.15 -2.01 2.42
C VAL A 86 5.16 -1.59 1.35
N LEU A 87 5.52 -1.77 0.08
CA LEU A 87 4.66 -1.51 -1.08
C LEU A 87 4.15 -2.85 -1.61
N MET A 88 2.85 -3.10 -1.46
CA MET A 88 2.22 -4.33 -1.93
C MET A 88 1.06 -3.99 -2.88
N LEU A 89 1.39 -3.80 -4.15
CA LEU A 89 0.49 -3.38 -5.23
C LEU A 89 0.78 -4.17 -6.51
N GLY A 90 -0.12 -4.07 -7.48
CA GLY A 90 0.03 -4.67 -8.80
C GLY A 90 -1.16 -5.54 -9.21
N THR A 91 -1.88 -6.10 -8.27
CA THR A 91 -3.05 -6.96 -8.55
C THR A 91 -4.11 -6.24 -9.37
N ASN A 92 -4.40 -4.99 -9.06
CA ASN A 92 -5.44 -4.22 -9.74
C ASN A 92 -4.98 -3.68 -11.10
N ASP A 93 -3.68 -3.59 -11.33
CA ASP A 93 -3.09 -3.11 -12.58
C ASP A 93 -3.29 -4.08 -13.74
N ILE A 94 -3.43 -5.37 -13.48
CA ILE A 94 -3.65 -6.40 -14.49
C ILE A 94 -5.10 -6.48 -14.99
N ARG A 95 -5.99 -5.63 -14.49
CA ARG A 95 -7.37 -5.58 -14.98
C ARG A 95 -7.41 -5.15 -16.46
N HIS A 96 -8.31 -5.74 -17.22
CA HIS A 96 -8.46 -5.45 -18.67
C HIS A 96 -8.66 -3.98 -18.98
N ILE A 97 -9.26 -3.23 -18.07
CA ILE A 97 -9.52 -1.79 -18.24
C ILE A 97 -8.26 -0.95 -18.42
N PHE A 98 -7.11 -1.42 -17.90
CA PHE A 98 -5.83 -0.72 -17.99
C PHE A 98 -4.93 -1.25 -19.11
N THR A 99 -5.02 -2.53 -19.43
CA THR A 99 -4.22 -3.22 -20.47
C THR A 99 -2.72 -2.91 -20.47
N PRO A 100 -2.04 -2.79 -19.31
CA PRO A 100 -0.61 -2.52 -19.27
C PRO A 100 0.20 -3.78 -19.56
N SER A 101 1.44 -3.59 -20.02
CA SER A 101 2.44 -4.66 -20.02
C SER A 101 3.00 -4.89 -18.60
N VAL A 102 3.59 -6.07 -18.38
CA VAL A 102 4.31 -6.37 -17.13
C VAL A 102 5.43 -5.35 -16.87
N MET A 103 6.10 -4.92 -17.94
CA MET A 103 7.16 -3.89 -17.85
C MET A 103 6.62 -2.56 -17.34
N GLU A 104 5.46 -2.11 -17.83
CA GLU A 104 4.84 -0.85 -17.36
C GLU A 104 4.48 -0.91 -15.88
N ILE A 105 3.93 -2.02 -15.41
CA ILE A 105 3.65 -2.22 -13.99
C ILE A 105 4.95 -2.18 -13.18
N GLY A 106 5.99 -2.85 -13.66
CA GLY A 106 7.31 -2.87 -13.01
C GLY A 106 7.96 -1.49 -12.93
N LEU A 107 7.90 -0.71 -14.02
CA LEU A 107 8.40 0.68 -14.03
C LEU A 107 7.60 1.58 -13.09
N GLY A 108 6.31 1.38 -13.03
CA GLY A 108 5.45 2.08 -12.07
C GLY A 108 5.85 1.76 -10.63
N MET A 109 6.09 0.50 -10.31
CA MET A 109 6.56 0.09 -8.98
C MET A 109 7.93 0.70 -8.65
N GLN A 110 8.86 0.73 -9.60
CA GLN A 110 10.15 1.42 -9.42
C GLN A 110 9.96 2.91 -9.07
N THR A 111 9.01 3.56 -9.71
CA THR A 111 8.67 4.96 -9.39
C THR A 111 8.22 5.11 -7.94
N LEU A 112 7.33 4.24 -7.47
CA LEU A 112 6.89 4.26 -6.07
C LEU A 112 8.04 4.01 -5.10
N VAL A 113 8.94 3.08 -5.41
CA VAL A 113 10.14 2.80 -4.59
C VAL A 113 11.04 4.03 -4.52
N LYS A 114 11.27 4.71 -5.65
CA LYS A 114 12.07 5.96 -5.68
C LYS A 114 11.43 7.07 -4.84
N MET A 115 10.11 7.20 -4.91
CA MET A 115 9.36 8.16 -4.08
C MET A 115 9.53 7.84 -2.59
N ALA A 116 9.41 6.56 -2.20
CA ALA A 116 9.56 6.12 -0.82
C ALA A 116 11.00 6.27 -0.31
N ARG A 117 11.99 6.35 -1.18
CA ARG A 117 13.42 6.50 -0.85
C ARG A 117 13.93 7.93 -1.01
N ASN A 118 13.07 8.91 -1.20
CA ASN A 118 13.48 10.29 -1.38
C ASN A 118 14.05 10.87 -0.07
N PRO A 119 15.36 11.22 -0.01
CA PRO A 119 15.99 11.73 1.20
C PRO A 119 15.44 13.10 1.63
N GLU A 120 14.84 13.88 0.73
CA GLU A 120 14.17 15.14 1.09
C GLU A 120 12.97 14.93 2.01
N ILE A 121 12.36 13.75 1.95
CA ILE A 121 11.21 13.38 2.80
C ILE A 121 11.66 12.73 4.10
N PHE A 122 12.70 11.91 4.06
CA PHE A 122 13.11 11.06 5.17
C PHE A 122 14.43 11.45 5.85
N GLY A 123 15.19 12.40 5.28
CA GLY A 123 16.52 12.78 5.73
C GLY A 123 17.62 11.80 5.30
N GLU A 124 18.86 12.10 5.69
CA GLU A 124 20.05 11.37 5.22
C GLU A 124 20.17 9.93 5.79
N ASN A 125 19.40 9.59 6.82
CA ASN A 125 19.49 8.30 7.52
C ASN A 125 18.51 7.25 6.99
N TYR A 126 17.86 7.50 5.88
CA TYR A 126 16.91 6.57 5.30
C TYR A 126 17.65 5.55 4.41
N VAL A 127 17.66 4.32 4.85
CA VAL A 127 18.25 3.19 4.10
C VAL A 127 17.14 2.32 3.52
#